data_ee94501f383f95646e7986a723095762
#
_entry.id   ee94501f383f95646e7986a723095762
#
_cell.length_a   1.000
_cell.length_b   1.000
_cell.length_c   1.000
_cell.angle_alpha   90.00
_cell.angle_beta   90.00
_cell.angle_gamma   90.00
#
_symmetry.space_group_name_H-M   'P 1'
#
loop_
_entity.id
_entity.type
_entity.pdbx_description
1 polymer ?
#
loop_
_entity_poly.entity_id
_entity_poly.type
_entity_poly.pdbx_seq_one_letter_code
_entity_poly.pdbx_strand_id
1 'polypeptide(L)'
;MLRTGSTYFCTFAHFRNISMDILESIDRTKLPKHVAIIMDGNGRWAKERGQDRVYGHHEGVVSVREIVNTSAELGIGYLTLYAFSAENWNRPKAEVDALMELLVNTIRKEIEELKKNNVRLHIIGDFASLPDICQRELNEAMDMTAANTGLNLVLALSYSARQEIVEAAKKIAEKVAGGALRPEDINESVFHTYLNTAAFPDPELMIRTSGEYRISNFLLYQLAYAEFYFTNVHWPDFRKNNLYEALLNYQQRERRFGKTSEQIKTNSPEHV
;
A
#
# COMPACT_ATOMS: atom_id res chain seq x y z
N MET A 1 -36.90 11.43 -38.94
CA MET A 1 -36.86 12.48 -37.92
C MET A 1 -36.12 11.92 -36.68
N LEU A 2 -35.03 12.55 -36.40
CA LEU A 2 -34.00 12.17 -35.42
C LEU A 2 -34.49 12.29 -33.97
N ARG A 3 -34.21 11.28 -33.17
CA ARG A 3 -34.05 11.38 -31.70
C ARG A 3 -32.99 10.36 -31.23
N THR A 4 -31.74 10.74 -31.32
CA THR A 4 -30.65 10.07 -30.63
C THR A 4 -29.75 11.17 -30.06
N GLY A 5 -29.74 11.34 -28.73
CA GLY A 5 -28.84 12.34 -28.14
C GLY A 5 -29.17 12.77 -26.72
N SER A 6 -29.58 11.85 -25.80
CA SER A 6 -29.82 12.24 -24.41
C SER A 6 -29.41 11.26 -23.35
N THR A 7 -28.90 10.07 -23.71
CA THR A 7 -28.65 9.02 -22.70
C THR A 7 -27.24 9.03 -22.12
N TYR A 8 -26.26 9.62 -22.80
CA TYR A 8 -24.84 9.60 -22.34
C TYR A 8 -24.46 10.75 -21.38
N PHE A 9 -25.18 11.87 -21.42
CA PHE A 9 -24.88 13.01 -20.52
C PHE A 9 -25.42 12.78 -19.08
N CYS A 10 -26.47 12.01 -18.91
CA CYS A 10 -27.08 11.75 -17.59
C CYS A 10 -26.23 10.80 -16.74
N THR A 11 -25.54 9.83 -17.35
CA THR A 11 -24.70 8.85 -16.64
C THR A 11 -23.44 9.51 -16.05
N PHE A 12 -22.76 10.37 -16.77
CA PHE A 12 -21.54 11.05 -16.29
C PHE A 12 -21.82 12.04 -15.15
N ALA A 13 -22.93 12.75 -15.19
CA ALA A 13 -23.35 13.67 -14.12
C ALA A 13 -23.74 12.90 -12.84
N HIS A 14 -24.38 11.76 -12.98
CA HIS A 14 -24.76 10.92 -11.82
C HIS A 14 -23.55 10.30 -11.11
N PHE A 15 -22.58 9.79 -11.86
CA PHE A 15 -21.31 9.26 -11.28
C PHE A 15 -20.47 10.36 -10.62
N ARG A 16 -20.47 11.58 -11.15
CA ARG A 16 -19.76 12.71 -10.55
C ARG A 16 -20.40 13.15 -9.23
N ASN A 17 -21.72 13.16 -9.13
CA ASN A 17 -22.42 13.48 -7.88
C ASN A 17 -22.18 12.43 -6.79
N ILE A 18 -22.26 11.13 -7.11
CA ILE A 18 -22.00 10.05 -6.13
C ILE A 18 -20.57 10.14 -5.59
N SER A 19 -19.59 10.42 -6.44
CA SER A 19 -18.19 10.55 -6.03
C SER A 19 -17.92 11.77 -5.15
N MET A 20 -18.62 12.87 -5.38
CA MET A 20 -18.53 14.06 -4.52
C MET A 20 -19.20 13.85 -3.17
N ASP A 21 -20.38 13.20 -3.14
CA ASP A 21 -21.10 12.88 -1.91
C ASP A 21 -20.28 11.94 -0.99
N ILE A 22 -19.56 10.97 -1.58
CA ILE A 22 -18.70 10.03 -0.81
C ILE A 22 -17.49 10.77 -0.22
N LEU A 23 -16.82 11.62 -1.00
CA LEU A 23 -15.67 12.40 -0.54
C LEU A 23 -16.05 13.38 0.59
N GLU A 24 -17.19 14.04 0.48
CA GLU A 24 -17.72 14.96 1.50
C GLU A 24 -18.07 14.23 2.82
N SER A 25 -18.37 12.94 2.76
CA SER A 25 -18.65 12.11 3.92
C SER A 25 -17.40 11.67 4.68
N ILE A 26 -16.21 11.84 4.12
CA ILE A 26 -14.93 11.46 4.76
C ILE A 26 -14.53 12.50 5.80
N ASP A 27 -14.48 12.10 7.07
CA ASP A 27 -13.89 12.89 8.14
C ASP A 27 -12.36 12.83 8.07
N ARG A 28 -11.73 13.91 7.61
CA ARG A 28 -10.28 13.96 7.44
C ARG A 28 -9.50 13.84 8.75
N THR A 29 -10.13 14.09 9.89
CA THR A 29 -9.50 13.97 11.23
C THR A 29 -9.41 12.52 11.69
N LYS A 30 -10.17 11.61 11.05
CA LYS A 30 -10.24 10.17 11.35
C LYS A 30 -9.63 9.30 10.27
N LEU A 31 -8.82 9.87 9.39
CA LEU A 31 -8.09 9.10 8.39
C LEU A 31 -7.01 8.23 9.04
N PRO A 32 -6.77 7.01 8.53
CA PRO A 32 -5.62 6.22 8.92
C PRO A 32 -4.33 6.94 8.53
N LYS A 33 -3.36 6.97 9.42
CA LYS A 33 -2.03 7.55 9.13
C LYS A 33 -1.29 6.74 8.07
N HIS A 34 -1.49 5.42 8.07
CA HIS A 34 -0.84 4.49 7.18
C HIS A 34 -1.84 3.48 6.61
N VAL A 35 -1.93 3.44 5.29
CA VAL A 35 -2.72 2.47 4.52
C VAL A 35 -1.77 1.50 3.82
N ALA A 36 -2.01 0.20 3.94
CA ALA A 36 -1.29 -0.84 3.22
C ALA A 36 -2.23 -1.55 2.23
N ILE A 37 -1.78 -1.82 1.00
CA ILE A 37 -2.65 -2.41 -0.04
C ILE A 37 -1.99 -3.63 -0.67
N ILE A 38 -2.72 -4.76 -0.69
CA ILE A 38 -2.41 -5.94 -1.49
C ILE A 38 -3.17 -5.83 -2.82
N MET A 39 -2.43 -5.55 -3.87
CA MET A 39 -2.91 -5.25 -5.22
C MET A 39 -3.18 -6.55 -6.00
N ASP A 40 -4.21 -7.30 -5.60
CA ASP A 40 -4.54 -8.60 -6.20
C ASP A 40 -5.57 -8.47 -7.34
N GLY A 41 -5.56 -9.46 -8.26
CA GLY A 41 -6.54 -9.61 -9.32
C GLY A 41 -6.10 -9.20 -10.71
N ASN A 42 -4.90 -8.64 -10.92
CA ASN A 42 -4.43 -8.22 -12.23
C ASN A 42 -4.56 -9.31 -13.31
N GLY A 43 -4.07 -10.52 -12.99
CA GLY A 43 -4.12 -11.64 -13.93
C GLY A 43 -5.53 -12.20 -14.14
N ARG A 44 -6.41 -12.19 -13.13
CA ARG A 44 -7.81 -12.61 -13.25
C ARG A 44 -8.59 -11.64 -14.13
N TRP A 45 -8.44 -10.36 -13.85
CA TRP A 45 -9.02 -9.28 -14.63
C TRP A 45 -8.67 -9.35 -16.11
N ALA A 46 -7.39 -9.60 -16.44
CA ALA A 46 -6.93 -9.76 -17.83
C ALA A 46 -7.57 -11.00 -18.48
N LYS A 47 -7.57 -12.15 -17.78
CA LYS A 47 -8.14 -13.40 -18.28
C LYS A 47 -9.63 -13.27 -18.60
N GLU A 48 -10.41 -12.59 -17.76
CA GLU A 48 -11.85 -12.32 -17.99
C GLU A 48 -12.09 -11.50 -19.27
N ARG A 49 -11.07 -10.77 -19.74
CA ARG A 49 -11.09 -9.93 -20.96
C ARG A 49 -10.36 -10.58 -22.15
N GLY A 50 -9.99 -11.87 -22.03
CA GLY A 50 -9.27 -12.59 -23.06
C GLY A 50 -7.85 -12.07 -23.31
N GLN A 51 -7.25 -11.40 -22.30
CA GLN A 51 -5.91 -10.80 -22.38
C GLN A 51 -4.90 -11.59 -21.54
N ASP A 52 -3.61 -11.42 -21.86
CA ASP A 52 -2.51 -11.98 -21.10
C ASP A 52 -2.40 -11.35 -19.70
N ARG A 53 -1.86 -12.10 -18.74
CA ARG A 53 -1.69 -11.64 -17.35
C ARG A 53 -0.91 -10.33 -17.24
N VAL A 54 0.11 -10.14 -18.07
CA VAL A 54 0.95 -8.94 -18.11
C VAL A 54 0.12 -7.70 -18.47
N TYR A 55 -0.85 -7.83 -19.37
CA TYR A 55 -1.77 -6.73 -19.71
C TYR A 55 -2.52 -6.20 -18.48
N GLY A 56 -3.00 -7.10 -17.60
CA GLY A 56 -3.65 -6.70 -16.36
C GLY A 56 -2.72 -5.93 -15.40
N HIS A 57 -1.42 -6.24 -15.39
CA HIS A 57 -0.44 -5.47 -14.60
C HIS A 57 -0.20 -4.08 -15.18
N HIS A 58 -0.19 -3.93 -16.51
CA HIS A 58 -0.13 -2.61 -17.15
C HIS A 58 -1.34 -1.73 -16.78
N GLU A 59 -2.54 -2.29 -16.83
CA GLU A 59 -3.76 -1.58 -16.42
C GLU A 59 -3.75 -1.27 -14.91
N GLY A 60 -3.17 -2.16 -14.10
CA GLY A 60 -2.99 -1.95 -12.66
C GLY A 60 -2.14 -0.72 -12.31
N VAL A 61 -1.24 -0.28 -13.20
CA VAL A 61 -0.47 0.97 -13.02
C VAL A 61 -1.37 2.20 -12.97
N VAL A 62 -2.46 2.22 -13.75
CA VAL A 62 -3.44 3.31 -13.71
C VAL A 62 -4.07 3.42 -12.32
N SER A 63 -4.40 2.28 -11.70
CA SER A 63 -4.90 2.25 -10.33
C SER A 63 -3.85 2.74 -9.32
N VAL A 64 -2.58 2.33 -9.48
CA VAL A 64 -1.49 2.82 -8.61
C VAL A 64 -1.43 4.34 -8.64
N ARG A 65 -1.37 4.94 -9.83
CA ARG A 65 -1.31 6.41 -9.98
C ARG A 65 -2.51 7.09 -9.31
N GLU A 66 -3.72 6.63 -9.58
CA GLU A 66 -4.93 7.23 -9.02
C GLU A 66 -4.97 7.11 -7.49
N ILE A 67 -4.61 5.97 -6.93
CA ILE A 67 -4.61 5.74 -5.48
C ILE A 67 -3.51 6.54 -4.77
N VAL A 68 -2.31 6.65 -5.37
CA VAL A 68 -1.22 7.48 -4.84
C VAL A 68 -1.65 8.96 -4.80
N ASN A 69 -2.17 9.48 -5.91
CA ASN A 69 -2.63 10.87 -6.00
C ASN A 69 -3.77 11.14 -5.02
N THR A 70 -4.77 10.25 -4.95
CA THR A 70 -5.90 10.39 -4.02
C THR A 70 -5.43 10.34 -2.56
N SER A 71 -4.48 9.47 -2.22
CA SER A 71 -3.92 9.38 -0.87
C SER A 71 -3.18 10.66 -0.47
N ALA A 72 -2.41 11.24 -1.41
CA ALA A 72 -1.72 12.50 -1.20
C ALA A 72 -2.71 13.68 -1.01
N GLU A 73 -3.75 13.75 -1.84
CA GLU A 73 -4.81 14.78 -1.76
C GLU A 73 -5.61 14.72 -0.45
N LEU A 74 -5.83 13.51 0.08
CA LEU A 74 -6.50 13.30 1.36
C LEU A 74 -5.61 13.64 2.56
N GLY A 75 -4.29 13.69 2.40
CA GLY A 75 -3.33 13.92 3.47
C GLY A 75 -2.97 12.65 4.24
N ILE A 76 -3.11 11.47 3.63
CA ILE A 76 -2.60 10.21 4.20
C ILE A 76 -1.08 10.31 4.29
N GLY A 77 -0.50 9.97 5.46
CA GLY A 77 0.94 10.11 5.68
C GLY A 77 1.76 9.02 5.00
N TYR A 78 1.26 7.78 4.98
CA TYR A 78 1.97 6.61 4.47
C TYR A 78 1.04 5.72 3.64
N LEU A 79 1.54 5.26 2.49
CA LEU A 79 0.87 4.28 1.63
C LEU A 79 1.85 3.19 1.25
N THR A 80 1.65 1.97 1.76
CA THR A 80 2.47 0.82 1.36
C THR A 80 1.74 -0.04 0.33
N LEU A 81 2.38 -0.26 -0.82
CA LEU A 81 1.86 -1.08 -1.90
C LEU A 81 2.66 -2.39 -2.01
N TYR A 82 1.98 -3.54 -1.95
CA TYR A 82 2.61 -4.84 -2.17
C TYR A 82 2.79 -5.09 -3.65
N ALA A 83 3.87 -4.56 -4.22
CA ALA A 83 4.11 -4.57 -5.66
C ALA A 83 4.70 -5.89 -6.16
N PHE A 84 5.61 -6.53 -5.38
CA PHE A 84 6.22 -7.81 -5.76
C PHE A 84 6.62 -8.59 -4.51
N SER A 85 6.03 -9.78 -4.30
CA SER A 85 6.39 -10.65 -3.18
C SER A 85 7.60 -11.52 -3.52
N ALA A 86 8.33 -11.98 -2.47
CA ALA A 86 9.42 -12.94 -2.66
C ALA A 86 8.95 -14.25 -3.33
N GLU A 87 7.71 -14.67 -3.06
CA GLU A 87 7.13 -15.86 -3.69
C GLU A 87 6.86 -15.67 -5.20
N ASN A 88 6.77 -14.41 -5.69
CA ASN A 88 6.55 -14.13 -7.11
C ASN A 88 7.77 -14.50 -7.99
N TRP A 89 8.95 -14.64 -7.41
CA TRP A 89 10.12 -15.17 -8.14
C TRP A 89 9.91 -16.60 -8.68
N ASN A 90 8.98 -17.37 -8.09
CA ASN A 90 8.61 -18.72 -8.55
C ASN A 90 7.68 -18.72 -9.79
N ARG A 91 7.27 -17.56 -10.30
CA ARG A 91 6.48 -17.45 -11.52
C ARG A 91 7.32 -17.75 -12.76
N PRO A 92 6.68 -18.05 -13.91
CA PRO A 92 7.42 -18.21 -15.16
C PRO A 92 8.35 -17.02 -15.40
N LYS A 93 9.59 -17.31 -15.83
CA LYS A 93 10.63 -16.29 -16.00
C LYS A 93 10.18 -15.13 -16.90
N ALA A 94 9.46 -15.42 -17.99
CA ALA A 94 8.95 -14.39 -18.90
C ALA A 94 7.96 -13.43 -18.21
N GLU A 95 7.13 -13.91 -17.27
CA GLU A 95 6.23 -13.05 -16.46
C GLU A 95 7.05 -12.18 -15.52
N VAL A 96 8.05 -12.75 -14.83
CA VAL A 96 8.92 -12.00 -13.91
C VAL A 96 9.70 -10.91 -14.65
N ASP A 97 10.32 -11.25 -15.77
CA ASP A 97 11.08 -10.30 -16.60
C ASP A 97 10.19 -9.13 -17.05
N ALA A 98 8.97 -9.44 -17.52
CA ALA A 98 8.01 -8.41 -17.93
C ALA A 98 7.55 -7.51 -16.77
N LEU A 99 7.40 -8.05 -15.55
CA LEU A 99 7.07 -7.28 -14.36
C LEU A 99 8.22 -6.35 -13.93
N MET A 100 9.47 -6.81 -14.01
CA MET A 100 10.64 -5.97 -13.72
C MET A 100 10.79 -4.85 -14.76
N GLU A 101 10.57 -5.14 -16.04
CA GLU A 101 10.55 -4.12 -17.10
C GLU A 101 9.42 -3.09 -16.87
N LEU A 102 8.22 -3.56 -16.52
CA LEU A 102 7.09 -2.69 -16.20
C LEU A 102 7.41 -1.77 -15.02
N LEU A 103 8.04 -2.30 -13.97
CA LEU A 103 8.46 -1.52 -12.81
C LEU A 103 9.40 -0.37 -13.22
N VAL A 104 10.47 -0.69 -13.97
CA VAL A 104 11.44 0.31 -14.46
C VAL A 104 10.75 1.38 -15.30
N ASN A 105 9.95 0.96 -16.28
CA ASN A 105 9.25 1.88 -17.17
C ASN A 105 8.24 2.77 -16.43
N THR A 106 7.59 2.23 -15.39
CA THR A 106 6.65 2.98 -14.56
C THR A 106 7.39 4.02 -13.72
N ILE A 107 8.45 3.63 -13.02
CA ILE A 107 9.23 4.57 -12.20
C ILE A 107 9.74 5.76 -13.04
N ARG A 108 10.34 5.49 -14.22
CA ARG A 108 10.82 6.55 -15.11
C ARG A 108 9.73 7.52 -15.55
N LYS A 109 8.51 7.03 -15.76
CA LYS A 109 7.37 7.86 -16.21
C LYS A 109 6.75 8.66 -15.08
N GLU A 110 6.70 8.11 -13.86
CA GLU A 110 5.97 8.67 -12.75
C GLU A 110 6.82 9.58 -11.84
N ILE A 111 8.16 9.51 -11.94
CA ILE A 111 9.06 10.20 -10.99
C ILE A 111 8.82 11.72 -10.91
N GLU A 112 8.62 12.38 -12.03
CA GLU A 112 8.37 13.82 -12.06
C GLU A 112 7.01 14.18 -11.44
N GLU A 113 6.01 13.31 -11.62
CA GLU A 113 4.69 13.50 -11.01
C GLU A 113 4.76 13.26 -9.49
N LEU A 114 5.46 12.23 -9.03
CA LEU A 114 5.70 12.00 -7.61
C LEU A 114 6.38 13.20 -6.95
N LYS A 115 7.40 13.76 -7.60
CA LYS A 115 8.11 14.94 -7.13
C LYS A 115 7.19 16.16 -7.05
N LYS A 116 6.42 16.43 -8.12
CA LYS A 116 5.46 17.53 -8.19
C LYS A 116 4.36 17.44 -7.12
N ASN A 117 3.88 16.22 -6.84
CA ASN A 117 2.81 15.96 -5.88
C ASN A 117 3.34 15.79 -4.43
N ASN A 118 4.60 16.14 -4.19
CA ASN A 118 5.25 16.05 -2.89
C ASN A 118 5.20 14.64 -2.28
N VAL A 119 5.34 13.59 -3.11
CA VAL A 119 5.35 12.19 -2.70
C VAL A 119 6.80 11.74 -2.55
N ARG A 120 7.16 11.18 -1.39
CA ARG A 120 8.48 10.61 -1.10
C ARG A 120 8.44 9.10 -1.30
N LEU A 121 9.34 8.59 -2.15
CA LEU A 121 9.42 7.16 -2.45
C LEU A 121 10.35 6.44 -1.46
N HIS A 122 9.90 5.27 -1.00
CA HIS A 122 10.64 4.33 -0.17
C HIS A 122 10.48 2.91 -0.69
N ILE A 123 11.46 2.06 -0.41
CA ILE A 123 11.43 0.63 -0.76
C ILE A 123 11.63 -0.20 0.50
N ILE A 124 10.87 -1.28 0.63
CA ILE A 124 11.08 -2.33 1.61
C ILE A 124 11.17 -3.70 0.93
N GLY A 125 11.88 -4.65 1.55
CA GLY A 125 12.10 -6.01 1.04
C GLY A 125 13.55 -6.27 0.66
N ASP A 126 13.79 -7.35 -0.06
CA ASP A 126 15.13 -7.74 -0.52
C ASP A 126 15.50 -6.97 -1.80
N PHE A 127 15.97 -5.74 -1.59
CA PHE A 127 16.37 -4.83 -2.67
C PHE A 127 17.53 -5.41 -3.50
N ALA A 128 18.45 -6.15 -2.87
CA ALA A 128 19.62 -6.71 -3.53
C ALA A 128 19.26 -7.86 -4.51
N SER A 129 18.11 -8.51 -4.34
CA SER A 129 17.62 -9.55 -5.26
C SER A 129 17.04 -9.01 -6.56
N LEU A 130 16.77 -7.70 -6.64
CA LEU A 130 16.23 -7.08 -7.85
C LEU A 130 17.32 -6.97 -8.94
N PRO A 131 16.97 -7.01 -10.24
CA PRO A 131 17.91 -6.75 -11.31
C PRO A 131 18.61 -5.38 -11.16
N ASP A 132 19.89 -5.29 -11.53
CA ASP A 132 20.71 -4.07 -11.38
C ASP A 132 20.05 -2.82 -11.98
N ILE A 133 19.36 -2.98 -13.11
CA ILE A 133 18.62 -1.88 -13.75
C ILE A 133 17.50 -1.37 -12.83
N CYS A 134 16.76 -2.28 -12.16
CA CYS A 134 15.71 -1.89 -11.21
C CYS A 134 16.31 -1.17 -10.02
N GLN A 135 17.40 -1.70 -9.44
CA GLN A 135 18.08 -1.09 -8.30
C GLN A 135 18.54 0.33 -8.62
N ARG A 136 19.14 0.55 -9.80
CA ARG A 136 19.59 1.87 -10.22
C ARG A 136 18.43 2.87 -10.35
N GLU A 137 17.39 2.52 -11.10
CA GLU A 137 16.24 3.41 -11.33
C GLU A 137 15.48 3.72 -10.03
N LEU A 138 15.36 2.75 -9.15
CA LEU A 138 14.71 2.94 -7.84
C LEU A 138 15.54 3.83 -6.91
N ASN A 139 16.87 3.66 -6.88
CA ASN A 139 17.76 4.54 -6.12
C ASN A 139 17.69 5.98 -6.61
N GLU A 140 17.76 6.20 -7.93
CA GLU A 140 17.61 7.52 -8.54
C GLU A 140 16.25 8.15 -8.17
N ALA A 141 15.17 7.38 -8.23
CA ALA A 141 13.83 7.85 -7.87
C ALA A 141 13.71 8.20 -6.37
N MET A 142 14.31 7.39 -5.47
CA MET A 142 14.35 7.70 -4.04
C MET A 142 15.14 8.99 -3.78
N ASP A 143 16.29 9.17 -4.42
CA ASP A 143 17.12 10.37 -4.28
C ASP A 143 16.39 11.61 -4.79
N MET A 144 15.72 11.53 -5.95
CA MET A 144 14.96 12.64 -6.54
C MET A 144 13.76 13.08 -5.68
N THR A 145 13.19 12.16 -4.89
CA THR A 145 12.04 12.44 -4.01
C THR A 145 12.41 12.61 -2.54
N ALA A 146 13.68 12.51 -2.18
CA ALA A 146 14.14 12.52 -0.78
C ALA A 146 13.78 13.78 0.01
N ALA A 147 13.67 14.93 -0.67
CA ALA A 147 13.29 16.20 -0.06
C ALA A 147 11.77 16.39 0.11
N ASN A 148 10.95 15.50 -0.46
CA ASN A 148 9.50 15.58 -0.36
C ASN A 148 9.03 15.25 1.06
N THR A 149 8.00 15.97 1.53
CA THR A 149 7.51 15.94 2.93
C THR A 149 6.04 15.53 3.04
N GLY A 150 5.38 15.24 1.93
CA GLY A 150 3.98 14.82 1.88
C GLY A 150 3.80 13.33 2.08
N LEU A 151 3.06 12.68 1.17
CA LEU A 151 2.82 11.24 1.22
C LEU A 151 4.13 10.44 1.12
N ASN A 152 4.35 9.51 2.06
CA ASN A 152 5.40 8.51 1.96
C ASN A 152 4.84 7.28 1.23
N LEU A 153 5.23 7.11 -0.04
CA LEU A 153 4.90 5.93 -0.84
C LEU A 153 5.96 4.86 -0.60
N VAL A 154 5.56 3.73 -0.03
CA VAL A 154 6.42 2.59 0.28
C VAL A 154 6.10 1.45 -0.68
N LEU A 155 7.02 1.07 -1.55
CA LEU A 155 6.87 -0.09 -2.41
C LEU A 155 7.51 -1.33 -1.75
N ALA A 156 6.72 -2.35 -1.45
CA ALA A 156 7.20 -3.64 -1.01
C ALA A 156 7.59 -4.48 -2.25
N LEU A 157 8.91 -4.63 -2.47
CA LEU A 157 9.51 -5.30 -3.62
C LEU A 157 10.38 -6.46 -3.15
N SER A 158 10.21 -7.63 -3.75
CA SER A 158 10.85 -8.87 -3.29
C SER A 158 10.66 -9.06 -1.78
N TYR A 159 9.46 -8.69 -1.28
CA TYR A 159 9.18 -8.62 0.15
C TYR A 159 8.52 -9.91 0.66
N SER A 160 8.95 -10.34 1.83
CA SER A 160 8.39 -11.46 2.59
C SER A 160 8.50 -11.14 4.08
N ALA A 161 7.37 -11.06 4.80
CA ALA A 161 7.38 -10.75 6.23
C ALA A 161 8.09 -11.85 7.06
N ARG A 162 7.96 -13.12 6.69
CA ARG A 162 8.68 -14.20 7.35
C ARG A 162 10.19 -14.05 7.21
N GLN A 163 10.67 -13.69 6.03
CA GLN A 163 12.09 -13.44 5.78
C GLN A 163 12.56 -12.21 6.55
N GLU A 164 11.80 -11.12 6.54
CA GLU A 164 12.09 -9.91 7.30
C GLU A 164 12.28 -10.19 8.79
N ILE A 165 11.37 -10.98 9.41
CA ILE A 165 11.46 -11.37 10.82
C ILE A 165 12.72 -12.19 11.08
N VAL A 166 13.05 -13.14 10.21
CA VAL A 166 14.29 -13.95 10.35
C VAL A 166 15.53 -13.08 10.21
N GLU A 167 15.57 -12.15 9.27
CA GLU A 167 16.71 -11.24 9.11
C GLU A 167 16.84 -10.26 10.28
N ALA A 168 15.74 -9.78 10.84
CA ALA A 168 15.76 -8.98 12.06
C ALA A 168 16.34 -9.77 13.25
N ALA A 169 15.91 -11.02 13.42
CA ALA A 169 16.43 -11.91 14.46
C ALA A 169 17.95 -12.18 14.31
N LYS A 170 18.44 -12.39 13.07
CA LYS A 170 19.87 -12.55 12.79
C LYS A 170 20.66 -11.31 13.17
N LYS A 171 20.22 -10.13 12.75
CA LYS A 171 20.87 -8.85 13.08
C LYS A 171 20.95 -8.62 14.59
N ILE A 172 19.89 -8.96 15.33
CA ILE A 172 19.85 -8.88 16.79
C ILE A 172 20.88 -9.87 17.39
N ALA A 173 20.90 -11.12 16.92
CA ALA A 173 21.85 -12.14 17.40
C ALA A 173 23.30 -11.70 17.16
N GLU A 174 23.62 -11.10 16.02
CA GLU A 174 24.94 -10.52 15.71
C GLU A 174 25.31 -9.39 16.69
N LYS A 175 24.37 -8.52 17.04
CA LYS A 175 24.58 -7.44 18.02
C LYS A 175 24.84 -8.00 19.43
N VAL A 176 24.13 -9.06 19.80
CA VAL A 176 24.35 -9.76 21.09
C VAL A 176 25.70 -10.44 21.11
N ALA A 177 26.07 -11.20 20.06
CA ALA A 177 27.35 -11.87 19.95
C ALA A 177 28.54 -10.87 19.96
N GLY A 178 28.35 -9.69 19.37
CA GLY A 178 29.33 -8.59 19.38
C GLY A 178 29.34 -7.73 20.65
N GLY A 179 28.51 -8.05 21.67
CA GLY A 179 28.43 -7.32 22.93
C GLY A 179 27.79 -5.92 22.83
N ALA A 180 27.19 -5.58 21.69
CA ALA A 180 26.55 -4.30 21.47
C ALA A 180 25.08 -4.25 21.97
N LEU A 181 24.48 -5.40 22.29
CA LEU A 181 23.14 -5.56 22.84
C LEU A 181 23.15 -6.72 23.84
N ARG A 182 22.48 -6.57 24.99
CA ARG A 182 22.29 -7.66 25.94
C ARG A 182 20.97 -8.36 25.69
N PRO A 183 20.86 -9.69 25.91
CA PRO A 183 19.60 -10.42 25.72
C PRO A 183 18.41 -9.84 26.48
N GLU A 184 18.65 -9.35 27.70
CA GLU A 184 17.62 -8.76 28.57
C GLU A 184 17.09 -7.39 28.07
N ASP A 185 17.82 -6.72 27.20
CA ASP A 185 17.41 -5.43 26.59
C ASP A 185 16.55 -5.63 25.34
N ILE A 186 16.42 -6.88 24.84
CA ILE A 186 15.59 -7.19 23.68
C ILE A 186 14.12 -7.12 24.07
N ASN A 187 13.40 -6.17 23.47
CA ASN A 187 11.97 -5.95 23.62
C ASN A 187 11.33 -5.59 22.28
N GLU A 188 10.01 -5.38 22.23
CA GLU A 188 9.27 -5.04 20.99
C GLU A 188 9.84 -3.81 20.30
N SER A 189 10.18 -2.76 21.05
CA SER A 189 10.74 -1.52 20.50
C SER A 189 12.11 -1.77 19.84
N VAL A 190 12.99 -2.52 20.51
CA VAL A 190 14.29 -2.91 19.96
C VAL A 190 14.11 -3.79 18.73
N PHE A 191 13.22 -4.79 18.76
CA PHE A 191 12.95 -5.65 17.61
C PHE A 191 12.47 -4.83 16.40
N HIS A 192 11.55 -3.90 16.62
CA HIS A 192 11.02 -3.01 15.57
C HIS A 192 12.14 -2.26 14.82
N THR A 193 13.21 -1.82 15.52
CA THR A 193 14.31 -1.09 14.89
C THR A 193 15.09 -1.90 13.85
N TYR A 194 14.96 -3.22 13.83
CA TYR A 194 15.61 -4.12 12.86
C TYR A 194 14.72 -4.53 11.69
N LEU A 195 13.43 -4.14 11.69
CA LEU A 195 12.52 -4.38 10.57
C LEU A 195 12.77 -3.39 9.42
N ASN A 196 12.38 -3.77 8.21
CA ASN A 196 12.45 -2.88 7.03
C ASN A 196 11.56 -1.63 7.20
N THR A 197 10.56 -1.73 8.06
CA THR A 197 9.57 -0.68 8.34
C THR A 197 9.93 0.19 9.55
N ALA A 198 11.13 0.06 10.12
CA ALA A 198 11.57 0.77 11.33
C ALA A 198 11.38 2.30 11.28
N ALA A 199 11.41 2.89 10.07
CA ALA A 199 11.24 4.32 9.86
C ALA A 199 9.77 4.76 9.69
N PHE A 200 8.82 3.82 9.70
CA PHE A 200 7.41 4.05 9.38
C PHE A 200 6.51 3.63 10.54
N PRO A 201 5.36 4.29 10.76
CA PRO A 201 4.34 3.75 11.66
C PRO A 201 3.72 2.48 11.08
N ASP A 202 3.22 1.61 11.93
CA ASP A 202 2.48 0.44 11.49
C ASP A 202 1.21 0.82 10.71
N PRO A 203 0.78 0.01 9.72
CA PRO A 203 -0.47 0.24 9.01
C PRO A 203 -1.68 0.18 9.96
N GLU A 204 -2.58 1.14 9.83
CA GLU A 204 -3.85 1.16 10.55
C GLU A 204 -4.98 0.55 9.73
N LEU A 205 -4.88 0.59 8.38
CA LEU A 205 -5.80 -0.04 7.45
C LEU A 205 -5.03 -0.87 6.43
N MET A 206 -5.39 -2.15 6.29
CA MET A 206 -4.94 -3.01 5.20
C MET A 206 -6.10 -3.30 4.25
N ILE A 207 -5.91 -3.00 2.97
CA ILE A 207 -6.87 -3.25 1.90
C ILE A 207 -6.36 -4.42 1.05
N ARG A 208 -7.24 -5.39 0.73
CA ARG A 208 -6.95 -6.40 -0.29
C ARG A 208 -8.07 -6.48 -1.31
N THR A 209 -7.68 -6.40 -2.57
CA THR A 209 -8.58 -6.50 -3.72
C THR A 209 -8.80 -7.95 -4.16
N SER A 210 -9.86 -8.19 -4.96
CA SER A 210 -10.08 -9.45 -5.69
C SER A 210 -10.68 -10.60 -4.87
N GLY A 211 -11.37 -10.32 -3.75
CA GLY A 211 -12.17 -11.31 -3.00
C GLY A 211 -11.35 -12.39 -2.25
N GLU A 212 -10.09 -12.12 -1.95
CA GLU A 212 -9.21 -13.05 -1.25
C GLU A 212 -9.00 -12.62 0.21
N TYR A 213 -9.31 -13.50 1.16
CA TYR A 213 -9.32 -13.24 2.59
C TYR A 213 -8.05 -13.78 3.28
N ARG A 214 -6.89 -13.31 2.89
CA ARG A 214 -5.57 -13.66 3.45
C ARG A 214 -4.59 -12.52 3.23
N ILE A 215 -3.51 -12.47 4.03
CA ILE A 215 -2.49 -11.41 3.92
C ILE A 215 -1.26 -11.81 3.11
N SER A 216 -1.17 -13.08 2.71
CA SER A 216 -0.13 -13.59 1.79
C SER A 216 1.29 -13.18 2.19
N ASN A 217 1.66 -13.38 3.46
CA ASN A 217 2.99 -13.07 3.97
C ASN A 217 3.37 -11.56 3.87
N PHE A 218 2.37 -10.68 3.87
CA PHE A 218 2.55 -9.23 3.83
C PHE A 218 2.47 -8.65 5.23
N LEU A 219 3.51 -7.93 5.67
CA LEU A 219 3.59 -7.13 6.90
C LEU A 219 3.06 -7.84 8.17
N LEU A 220 3.40 -9.15 8.39
CA LEU A 220 2.87 -9.97 9.47
C LEU A 220 2.98 -9.32 10.85
N TYR A 221 4.13 -8.74 11.17
CA TYR A 221 4.38 -8.09 12.45
C TYR A 221 3.61 -6.77 12.57
N GLN A 222 3.66 -5.97 11.53
CA GLN A 222 3.12 -4.62 11.49
C GLN A 222 1.58 -4.58 11.42
N LEU A 223 0.94 -5.64 10.91
CA LEU A 223 -0.53 -5.72 10.78
C LEU A 223 -1.23 -6.24 12.05
N ALA A 224 -0.51 -6.44 13.15
CA ALA A 224 -1.06 -7.03 14.38
C ALA A 224 -2.32 -6.33 14.90
N TYR A 225 -2.45 -5.01 14.71
CA TYR A 225 -3.59 -4.20 15.12
C TYR A 225 -4.23 -3.40 13.98
N ALA A 226 -3.94 -3.77 12.73
CA ALA A 226 -4.54 -3.15 11.56
C ALA A 226 -6.00 -3.58 11.37
N GLU A 227 -6.83 -2.67 10.90
CA GLU A 227 -8.16 -2.99 10.39
C GLU A 227 -8.04 -3.53 8.97
N PHE A 228 -8.82 -4.57 8.63
CA PHE A 228 -8.79 -5.20 7.31
C PHE A 228 -10.03 -4.87 6.50
N TYR A 229 -9.82 -4.44 5.26
CA TYR A 229 -10.88 -4.24 4.28
C TYR A 229 -10.64 -5.12 3.06
N PHE A 230 -11.57 -6.05 2.79
CA PHE A 230 -11.52 -6.94 1.64
C PHE A 230 -12.60 -6.53 0.64
N THR A 231 -12.24 -6.44 -0.64
CA THR A 231 -13.19 -6.13 -1.72
C THR A 231 -13.07 -7.12 -2.86
N ASN A 232 -14.20 -7.38 -3.54
CA ASN A 232 -14.25 -8.23 -4.73
C ASN A 232 -13.73 -7.53 -5.99
N VAL A 233 -13.57 -6.21 -5.95
CA VAL A 233 -13.05 -5.43 -7.07
C VAL A 233 -11.62 -5.86 -7.38
N HIS A 234 -11.31 -6.16 -8.64
CA HIS A 234 -9.95 -6.44 -9.10
C HIS A 234 -9.11 -5.17 -9.10
N TRP A 235 -7.80 -5.30 -8.84
CA TRP A 235 -6.92 -4.13 -8.75
C TRP A 235 -6.99 -3.19 -9.96
N PRO A 236 -7.03 -3.65 -11.24
CA PRO A 236 -7.16 -2.73 -12.38
C PRO A 236 -8.46 -1.90 -12.40
N ASP A 237 -9.49 -2.33 -11.70
CA ASP A 237 -10.76 -1.59 -11.57
C ASP A 237 -10.90 -0.86 -10.23
N PHE A 238 -9.94 -1.03 -9.30
CA PHE A 238 -9.92 -0.34 -8.01
C PHE A 238 -9.49 1.11 -8.20
N ARG A 239 -10.40 2.03 -7.95
CA ARG A 239 -10.25 3.47 -8.19
C ARG A 239 -10.50 4.26 -6.91
N LYS A 240 -10.35 5.60 -6.98
CA LYS A 240 -10.54 6.52 -5.84
C LYS A 240 -11.82 6.30 -5.06
N ASN A 241 -12.95 6.00 -5.72
CA ASN A 241 -14.21 5.75 -5.03
C ASN A 241 -14.14 4.50 -4.14
N ASN A 242 -13.44 3.45 -4.60
CA ASN A 242 -13.24 2.24 -3.79
C ASN A 242 -12.32 2.50 -2.59
N LEU A 243 -11.32 3.39 -2.75
CA LEU A 243 -10.51 3.85 -1.62
C LEU A 243 -11.37 4.64 -0.63
N TYR A 244 -12.23 5.53 -1.09
CA TYR A 244 -13.15 6.28 -0.22
C TYR A 244 -14.08 5.35 0.55
N GLU A 245 -14.66 4.33 -0.09
CA GLU A 245 -15.48 3.30 0.57
C GLU A 245 -14.70 2.57 1.68
N ALA A 246 -13.45 2.19 1.40
CA ALA A 246 -12.58 1.53 2.39
C ALA A 246 -12.28 2.46 3.57
N LEU A 247 -12.01 3.74 3.33
CA LEU A 247 -11.77 4.74 4.36
C LEU A 247 -13.02 5.02 5.20
N LEU A 248 -14.19 5.14 4.60
CA LEU A 248 -15.45 5.29 5.33
C LEU A 248 -15.76 4.06 6.19
N ASN A 249 -15.53 2.86 5.66
CA ASN A 249 -15.68 1.63 6.43
C ASN A 249 -14.71 1.60 7.63
N TYR A 250 -13.47 2.02 7.45
CA TYR A 250 -12.50 2.16 8.54
C TYR A 250 -12.98 3.14 9.62
N GLN A 251 -13.50 4.30 9.24
CA GLN A 251 -13.96 5.34 10.17
C GLN A 251 -15.17 4.93 11.04
N GLN A 252 -15.92 3.93 10.58
CA GLN A 252 -17.04 3.38 11.34
C GLN A 252 -16.63 2.38 12.41
N ARG A 253 -15.35 1.96 12.43
CA ARG A 253 -14.85 0.96 13.37
C ARG A 253 -14.29 1.60 14.63
N GLU A 254 -14.50 0.92 15.75
CA GLU A 254 -13.90 1.28 17.05
C GLU A 254 -12.60 0.50 17.25
N ARG A 255 -11.46 1.18 17.21
CA ARG A 255 -10.14 0.57 17.45
C ARG A 255 -9.88 0.47 18.96
N ARG A 256 -9.89 -0.75 19.49
CA ARG A 256 -9.89 -0.99 20.95
C ARG A 256 -8.51 -1.30 21.54
N PHE A 257 -7.58 -1.81 20.76
CA PHE A 257 -6.24 -2.19 21.24
C PHE A 257 -6.28 -3.04 22.52
N GLY A 258 -7.22 -4.01 22.59
CA GLY A 258 -7.42 -4.88 23.75
C GLY A 258 -8.22 -4.25 24.90
N LYS A 259 -8.68 -2.99 24.81
CA LYS A 259 -9.53 -2.32 25.81
C LYS A 259 -11.01 -2.58 25.54
N THR A 260 -11.86 -2.34 26.55
CA THR A 260 -13.31 -2.29 26.38
C THR A 260 -13.77 -0.94 25.84
N SER A 261 -15.00 -0.88 25.25
CA SER A 261 -15.56 0.38 24.73
C SER A 261 -15.72 1.45 25.82
N GLU A 262 -16.01 1.03 27.07
CA GLU A 262 -16.11 1.93 28.22
C GLU A 262 -14.76 2.56 28.57
N GLN A 263 -13.68 1.77 28.52
CA GLN A 263 -12.33 2.25 28.81
C GLN A 263 -11.82 3.25 27.76
N ILE A 264 -12.31 3.17 26.53
CA ILE A 264 -11.95 4.12 25.47
C ILE A 264 -12.67 5.46 25.71
N LYS A 265 -13.96 5.43 26.05
CA LYS A 265 -14.77 6.63 26.31
C LYS A 265 -14.28 7.45 27.49
N THR A 266 -13.81 6.80 28.57
CA THR A 266 -13.29 7.47 29.76
C THR A 266 -11.95 8.18 29.55
N ASN A 267 -11.20 7.83 28.49
CA ASN A 267 -9.91 8.46 28.15
C ASN A 267 -10.02 9.55 27.06
N SER A 268 -11.23 9.88 26.60
CA SER A 268 -11.45 11.01 25.68
C SER A 268 -11.39 12.33 26.44
N PRO A 269 -10.70 13.38 25.92
CA PRO A 269 -10.47 14.66 26.65
C PRO A 269 -11.74 15.48 26.93
N GLU A 270 -12.93 15.01 26.65
CA GLU A 270 -14.20 15.73 26.87
C GLU A 270 -14.76 15.64 28.31
N HIS A 271 -14.02 14.98 29.24
CA HIS A 271 -14.43 14.84 30.65
C HIS A 271 -13.35 15.27 31.63
N VAL A 272 -12.60 16.34 31.31
CA VAL A 272 -11.76 17.05 32.31
C VAL A 272 -12.15 18.52 32.34
#